data_673b31bd9b9ebb3d198ea93316a2a961
#
_entry.id   673b31bd9b9ebb3d198ea93316a2a961
#
_cell.length_a   1.000
_cell.length_b   1.000
_cell.length_c   1.000
_cell.angle_alpha   90.00
_cell.angle_beta   90.00
_cell.angle_gamma   90.00
#
_symmetry.space_group_name_H-M   'P 1'
#
loop_
_entity.id
_entity.type
_entity.pdbx_description
1 polymer ?
#
loop_
_entity_poly.entity_id
_entity_poly.type
_entity_poly.pdbx_seq_one_letter_code
_entity_poly.pdbx_strand_id
1 'polypeptide(L)'
;VAGSLLAKPDIGLVTASEMIERAGQIVSSVGDTAVIADGDNGYGGEHNVARLVSAYEQAGVQAIQLEDQVSPKRCGHMENKQVVELGEAVAKISMAIKTRTSDQFLVVARTDSRATHDLKEALRRGEAFLTAGADILFIEAPQSIEEMTIIKNEFPDVVLVANMVEGGKTPVLGVNDLADLGFQIVLRPVTALLSVSRALQQCYSALAGTGKAQQTSELLTFDEYNDLIGLSDYT
;
A
#
# COMPACT_ATOMS: atom_id res chain seq x y z
N VAL A 1 8.75 0.29 1.28
CA VAL A 1 9.87 -0.38 1.96
C VAL A 1 11.07 -0.50 1.03
N ALA A 2 10.96 -1.16 -0.14
CA ALA A 2 12.11 -1.36 -1.04
C ALA A 2 12.87 -0.04 -1.36
N GLY A 3 12.18 1.01 -1.80
CA GLY A 3 12.79 2.30 -2.14
C GLY A 3 13.36 3.03 -0.94
N SER A 4 12.64 3.07 0.18
CA SER A 4 13.02 3.86 1.35
C SER A 4 14.11 3.23 2.23
N LEU A 5 14.17 1.91 2.31
CA LEU A 5 15.13 1.21 3.17
C LEU A 5 16.29 0.58 2.41
N LEU A 6 16.01 -0.03 1.27
CA LEU A 6 17.00 -0.77 0.51
C LEU A 6 17.59 0.03 -0.65
N ALA A 7 17.04 1.22 -0.95
CA ALA A 7 17.34 1.99 -2.16
C ALA A 7 17.24 1.12 -3.43
N LYS A 8 16.22 0.26 -3.50
CA LYS A 8 15.95 -0.66 -4.61
C LYS A 8 14.57 -0.41 -5.21
N PRO A 9 14.38 -0.74 -6.51
CA PRO A 9 13.06 -0.66 -7.14
C PRO A 9 12.08 -1.66 -6.49
N ASP A 10 10.78 -1.33 -6.59
CA ASP A 10 9.70 -2.19 -6.08
C ASP A 10 9.32 -3.25 -7.12
N ILE A 11 10.05 -4.36 -7.09
CA ILE A 11 9.95 -5.51 -8.01
C ILE A 11 10.00 -6.85 -7.28
N GLY A 12 9.47 -6.91 -6.04
CA GLY A 12 9.43 -8.14 -5.25
C GLY A 12 10.78 -8.53 -4.62
N LEU A 13 11.64 -7.57 -4.32
CA LEU A 13 12.95 -7.81 -3.70
C LEU A 13 12.89 -7.93 -2.18
N VAL A 14 11.87 -7.32 -1.56
CA VAL A 14 11.69 -7.33 -0.10
C VAL A 14 11.12 -8.67 0.33
N THR A 15 11.62 -9.21 1.42
CA THR A 15 11.14 -10.48 1.99
C THR A 15 10.00 -10.24 2.99
N ALA A 16 9.21 -11.30 3.25
CA ALA A 16 8.18 -11.25 4.29
C ALA A 16 8.75 -10.84 5.67
N SER A 17 9.95 -11.33 6.03
CA SER A 17 10.56 -11.03 7.32
C SER A 17 10.93 -9.55 7.46
N GLU A 18 11.46 -8.93 6.41
CA GLU A 18 11.75 -7.49 6.38
C GLU A 18 10.47 -6.65 6.49
N MET A 19 9.38 -7.10 5.85
CA MET A 19 8.08 -6.42 5.92
C MET A 19 7.45 -6.53 7.31
N ILE A 20 7.50 -7.72 7.93
CA ILE A 20 6.97 -7.95 9.28
C ILE A 20 7.72 -7.08 10.31
N GLU A 21 9.05 -7.08 10.25
CA GLU A 21 9.88 -6.23 11.12
C GLU A 21 9.53 -4.75 10.95
N ARG A 22 9.43 -4.28 9.71
CA ARG A 22 9.10 -2.89 9.42
C ARG A 22 7.69 -2.52 9.87
N ALA A 23 6.72 -3.39 9.66
CA ALA A 23 5.35 -3.17 10.12
C ALA A 23 5.28 -3.00 11.64
N GLY A 24 5.98 -3.86 12.40
CA GLY A 24 6.07 -3.75 13.86
C GLY A 24 6.74 -2.46 14.34
N GLN A 25 7.79 -2.00 13.64
CA GLN A 25 8.42 -0.71 13.94
C GLN A 25 7.49 0.47 13.69
N ILE A 26 6.69 0.43 12.61
CA ILE A 26 5.70 1.46 12.32
C ILE A 26 4.61 1.46 13.39
N VAL A 27 4.04 0.30 13.71
CA VAL A 27 3.01 0.16 14.77
C VAL A 27 3.50 0.77 16.09
N SER A 28 4.73 0.46 16.50
CA SER A 28 5.29 1.01 17.75
C SER A 28 5.53 2.53 17.73
N SER A 29 5.54 3.14 16.55
CA SER A 29 5.86 4.57 16.39
C SER A 29 4.63 5.46 16.16
N VAL A 30 3.47 4.89 15.77
CA VAL A 30 2.30 5.68 15.35
C VAL A 30 1.21 5.80 16.41
N GLY A 31 1.45 5.29 17.62
CA GLY A 31 0.48 5.30 18.71
C GLY A 31 -0.82 4.57 18.33
N ASP A 32 -1.96 5.21 18.54
CA ASP A 32 -3.29 4.62 18.26
C ASP A 32 -3.71 4.65 16.78
N THR A 33 -2.82 5.09 15.88
CA THR A 33 -3.12 5.13 14.45
C THR A 33 -3.13 3.72 13.86
N ALA A 34 -4.23 3.35 13.20
CA ALA A 34 -4.35 2.06 12.55
C ALA A 34 -3.34 1.89 11.40
N VAL A 35 -2.72 0.72 11.32
CA VAL A 35 -1.73 0.37 10.28
C VAL A 35 -2.32 -0.67 9.34
N ILE A 36 -2.38 -0.36 8.05
CA ILE A 36 -2.62 -1.32 6.97
C ILE A 36 -1.27 -1.70 6.39
N ALA A 37 -0.86 -2.96 6.55
CA ALA A 37 0.42 -3.45 6.04
C ALA A 37 0.26 -4.09 4.66
N ASP A 38 1.19 -3.77 3.76
CA ASP A 38 1.28 -4.43 2.46
C ASP A 38 1.83 -5.86 2.64
N GLY A 39 1.09 -6.83 2.14
CA GLY A 39 1.45 -8.25 2.12
C GLY A 39 1.89 -8.73 0.74
N ASP A 40 2.07 -7.82 -0.22
CA ASP A 40 2.36 -8.15 -1.62
C ASP A 40 1.41 -9.28 -2.10
N ASN A 41 1.92 -10.28 -2.78
CA ASN A 41 1.17 -11.47 -3.22
C ASN A 41 1.17 -12.63 -2.19
N GLY A 42 1.52 -12.34 -0.91
CA GLY A 42 1.61 -13.31 0.18
C GLY A 42 2.96 -14.01 0.30
N TYR A 43 3.97 -13.61 -0.47
CA TYR A 43 5.33 -14.17 -0.48
C TYR A 43 5.40 -15.68 -0.75
N GLY A 44 4.42 -16.22 -1.45
CA GLY A 44 4.33 -17.63 -1.82
C GLY A 44 2.89 -18.14 -1.91
N GLY A 45 2.66 -19.39 -1.54
CA GLY A 45 1.34 -20.01 -1.54
C GLY A 45 0.53 -19.70 -0.27
N GLU A 46 -0.63 -20.35 -0.12
CA GLU A 46 -1.56 -20.15 0.99
C GLU A 46 -0.90 -20.28 2.38
N HIS A 47 0.02 -21.23 2.57
CA HIS A 47 0.72 -21.40 3.85
C HIS A 47 1.66 -20.24 4.19
N ASN A 48 2.20 -19.56 3.17
CA ASN A 48 2.98 -18.33 3.37
C ASN A 48 2.06 -17.18 3.79
N VAL A 49 0.87 -17.08 3.18
CA VAL A 49 -0.16 -16.11 3.58
C VAL A 49 -0.57 -16.33 5.05
N ALA A 50 -0.84 -17.58 5.45
CA ALA A 50 -1.19 -17.89 6.84
C ALA A 50 -0.09 -17.44 7.81
N ARG A 51 1.18 -17.74 7.50
CA ARG A 51 2.32 -17.28 8.31
C ARG A 51 2.40 -15.76 8.40
N LEU A 52 2.20 -15.07 7.28
CA LEU A 52 2.27 -13.61 7.20
C LEU A 52 1.16 -12.94 8.03
N VAL A 53 -0.09 -13.43 7.90
CA VAL A 53 -1.24 -12.93 8.67
C VAL A 53 -0.98 -13.06 10.16
N SER A 54 -0.59 -14.26 10.63
CA SER A 54 -0.29 -14.46 12.05
C SER A 54 0.83 -13.55 12.55
N ALA A 55 1.86 -13.32 11.74
CA ALA A 55 2.97 -12.45 12.11
C ALA A 55 2.56 -10.96 12.15
N TYR A 56 1.72 -10.51 11.23
CA TYR A 56 1.20 -9.14 11.23
C TYR A 56 0.25 -8.88 12.41
N GLU A 57 -0.65 -9.83 12.74
CA GLU A 57 -1.47 -9.72 13.95
C GLU A 57 -0.59 -9.61 15.21
N GLN A 58 0.44 -10.44 15.33
CA GLN A 58 1.39 -10.40 16.46
C GLN A 58 2.18 -9.08 16.51
N ALA A 59 2.48 -8.49 15.37
CA ALA A 59 3.14 -7.19 15.27
C ALA A 59 2.20 -6.01 15.57
N GLY A 60 0.90 -6.24 15.79
CA GLY A 60 -0.10 -5.22 16.11
C GLY A 60 -0.65 -4.47 14.88
N VAL A 61 -0.50 -5.01 13.68
CA VAL A 61 -1.10 -4.48 12.46
C VAL A 61 -2.61 -4.71 12.49
N GLN A 62 -3.40 -3.76 12.00
CA GLN A 62 -4.87 -3.84 11.98
C GLN A 62 -5.44 -4.37 10.66
N ALA A 63 -4.69 -4.28 9.57
CA ALA A 63 -5.12 -4.84 8.30
C ALA A 63 -3.95 -5.28 7.43
N ILE A 64 -4.17 -6.33 6.63
CA ILE A 64 -3.24 -6.78 5.60
C ILE A 64 -3.83 -6.51 4.21
N GLN A 65 -3.02 -5.97 3.29
CA GLN A 65 -3.34 -5.92 1.87
C GLN A 65 -2.67 -7.10 1.16
N LEU A 66 -3.45 -7.86 0.39
CA LEU A 66 -2.97 -8.97 -0.44
C LEU A 66 -3.40 -8.77 -1.89
N GLU A 67 -2.47 -8.94 -2.83
CA GLU A 67 -2.71 -8.76 -4.26
C GLU A 67 -2.60 -10.08 -5.04
N ASP A 68 -3.27 -10.12 -6.19
CA ASP A 68 -3.32 -11.30 -7.07
C ASP A 68 -2.19 -11.38 -8.11
N GLN A 69 -1.11 -10.64 -7.96
CA GLN A 69 0.01 -10.67 -8.90
C GLN A 69 0.80 -12.00 -8.82
N VAL A 70 1.30 -12.42 -10.00
CA VAL A 70 2.31 -13.49 -10.10
C VAL A 70 3.63 -13.02 -9.47
N SER A 71 4.35 -13.94 -8.80
CA SER A 71 5.70 -13.66 -8.29
C SER A 71 6.75 -13.80 -9.40
N PRO A 72 7.74 -12.90 -9.50
CA PRO A 72 7.93 -11.70 -8.68
C PRO A 72 6.94 -10.58 -9.07
N LYS A 73 6.33 -9.95 -8.06
CA LYS A 73 5.38 -8.87 -8.27
C LYS A 73 6.06 -7.60 -8.80
N ARG A 74 5.26 -6.68 -9.32
CA ARG A 74 5.70 -5.35 -9.76
C ARG A 74 4.80 -4.28 -9.17
N CYS A 75 5.31 -3.04 -9.05
CA CYS A 75 4.48 -1.92 -8.65
C CYS A 75 3.21 -1.80 -9.53
N GLY A 76 2.07 -1.50 -8.93
CA GLY A 76 0.75 -1.45 -9.58
C GLY A 76 0.65 -0.59 -10.83
N HIS A 77 1.51 0.43 -10.97
CA HIS A 77 1.55 1.32 -12.12
C HIS A 77 2.62 0.95 -13.17
N MET A 78 3.42 -0.10 -12.93
CA MET A 78 4.38 -0.63 -13.92
C MET A 78 3.69 -1.50 -14.97
N GLU A 79 4.35 -1.65 -16.11
CA GLU A 79 3.90 -2.52 -17.20
C GLU A 79 4.35 -3.98 -17.01
N ASN A 80 3.80 -4.88 -17.84
CA ASN A 80 4.12 -6.31 -17.88
C ASN A 80 3.85 -7.04 -16.55
N LYS A 81 2.85 -6.59 -15.80
CA LYS A 81 2.29 -7.36 -14.69
C LYS A 81 1.56 -8.59 -15.22
N GLN A 82 1.45 -9.59 -14.37
CA GLN A 82 0.61 -10.76 -14.60
C GLN A 82 -0.14 -11.06 -13.30
N VAL A 83 -1.35 -11.58 -13.41
CA VAL A 83 -2.14 -12.02 -12.27
C VAL A 83 -2.25 -13.54 -12.29
N VAL A 84 -2.32 -14.14 -11.11
CA VAL A 84 -2.52 -15.59 -10.96
C VAL A 84 -3.94 -15.97 -11.38
N GLU A 85 -4.18 -17.27 -11.58
CA GLU A 85 -5.54 -17.79 -11.81
C GLU A 85 -6.46 -17.40 -10.64
N LEU A 86 -7.74 -17.10 -10.94
CA LEU A 86 -8.69 -16.64 -9.94
C LEU A 86 -8.78 -17.59 -8.74
N GLY A 87 -8.79 -18.89 -8.98
CA GLY A 87 -8.86 -19.89 -7.92
C GLY A 87 -7.70 -19.81 -6.93
N GLU A 88 -6.49 -19.52 -7.41
CA GLU A 88 -5.31 -19.33 -6.56
C GLU A 88 -5.44 -18.04 -5.73
N ALA A 89 -5.88 -16.94 -6.36
CA ALA A 89 -6.08 -15.67 -5.66
C ALA A 89 -7.14 -15.81 -4.55
N VAL A 90 -8.28 -16.42 -4.87
CA VAL A 90 -9.36 -16.69 -3.91
C VAL A 90 -8.88 -17.58 -2.75
N ALA A 91 -8.07 -18.60 -3.02
CA ALA A 91 -7.53 -19.47 -1.99
C ALA A 91 -6.61 -18.73 -1.00
N LYS A 92 -5.80 -17.79 -1.50
CA LYS A 92 -4.96 -16.90 -0.66
C LYS A 92 -5.81 -16.00 0.25
N ILE A 93 -6.85 -15.36 -0.29
CA ILE A 93 -7.77 -14.54 0.51
C ILE A 93 -8.52 -15.38 1.55
N SER A 94 -9.07 -16.53 1.15
CA SER A 94 -9.73 -17.47 2.07
C SER A 94 -8.81 -17.92 3.18
N MET A 95 -7.53 -18.17 2.88
CA MET A 95 -6.54 -18.55 3.89
C MET A 95 -6.26 -17.40 4.86
N ALA A 96 -6.16 -16.17 4.39
CA ALA A 96 -5.99 -14.99 5.25
C ALA A 96 -7.16 -14.86 6.23
N ILE A 97 -8.39 -14.94 5.74
CA ILE A 97 -9.62 -14.89 6.55
C ILE A 97 -9.67 -16.04 7.57
N LYS A 98 -9.34 -17.25 7.16
CA LYS A 98 -9.33 -18.42 8.05
C LYS A 98 -8.25 -18.34 9.14
N THR A 99 -7.14 -17.66 8.86
CA THR A 99 -5.97 -17.64 9.74
C THR A 99 -6.06 -16.54 10.79
N ARG A 100 -6.69 -15.41 10.46
CA ARG A 100 -6.82 -14.31 11.44
C ARG A 100 -7.49 -14.81 12.71
N THR A 101 -7.01 -14.31 13.85
CA THR A 101 -7.54 -14.70 15.16
C THR A 101 -8.59 -13.73 15.68
N SER A 102 -8.71 -12.55 15.06
CA SER A 102 -9.65 -11.49 15.43
C SER A 102 -10.37 -10.94 14.20
N ASP A 103 -11.68 -10.70 14.30
CA ASP A 103 -12.46 -9.99 13.29
C ASP A 103 -12.08 -8.49 13.20
N GLN A 104 -11.27 -7.99 14.14
CA GLN A 104 -10.72 -6.64 14.09
C GLN A 104 -9.50 -6.55 13.16
N PHE A 105 -8.89 -7.68 12.80
CA PHE A 105 -7.85 -7.73 11.78
C PHE A 105 -8.49 -7.88 10.41
N LEU A 106 -8.36 -6.84 9.57
CA LEU A 106 -9.06 -6.77 8.30
C LEU A 106 -8.19 -7.26 7.13
N VAL A 107 -8.84 -7.82 6.11
CA VAL A 107 -8.20 -8.26 4.88
C VAL A 107 -8.63 -7.37 3.72
N VAL A 108 -7.67 -6.62 3.17
CA VAL A 108 -7.82 -5.83 1.95
C VAL A 108 -7.44 -6.72 0.78
N ALA A 109 -8.41 -7.09 -0.04
CA ALA A 109 -8.17 -7.87 -1.26
C ALA A 109 -7.97 -6.94 -2.45
N ARG A 110 -6.77 -7.01 -3.05
CA ARG A 110 -6.40 -6.22 -4.22
C ARG A 110 -6.37 -7.07 -5.47
N THR A 111 -6.90 -6.53 -6.56
CA THR A 111 -6.68 -7.10 -7.90
C THR A 111 -5.98 -6.12 -8.82
N ASP A 112 -4.98 -6.59 -9.53
CA ASP A 112 -4.26 -5.87 -10.59
C ASP A 112 -4.78 -6.21 -11.99
N SER A 113 -5.87 -6.97 -12.09
CA SER A 113 -6.41 -7.49 -13.35
C SER A 113 -6.95 -6.40 -14.28
N ARG A 114 -7.31 -5.20 -13.78
CA ARG A 114 -7.68 -4.07 -14.65
C ARG A 114 -6.58 -3.73 -15.65
N ALA A 115 -5.32 -3.83 -15.25
CA ALA A 115 -4.19 -3.50 -16.10
C ALA A 115 -3.73 -4.66 -17.00
N THR A 116 -4.05 -5.90 -16.65
CA THR A 116 -3.64 -7.11 -17.37
C THR A 116 -4.75 -7.68 -18.28
N HIS A 117 -5.99 -7.37 -17.98
CA HIS A 117 -7.19 -7.78 -18.70
C HIS A 117 -8.05 -6.54 -18.98
N ASP A 118 -9.17 -6.41 -18.24
CA ASP A 118 -10.11 -5.30 -18.36
C ASP A 118 -10.84 -5.03 -17.03
N LEU A 119 -11.71 -4.02 -17.02
CA LEU A 119 -12.52 -3.69 -15.84
C LEU A 119 -13.47 -4.82 -15.47
N LYS A 120 -14.05 -5.53 -16.46
CA LYS A 120 -14.99 -6.64 -16.22
C LYS A 120 -14.33 -7.77 -15.43
N GLU A 121 -13.10 -8.13 -15.80
CA GLU A 121 -12.35 -9.14 -15.05
C GLU A 121 -12.01 -8.65 -13.63
N ALA A 122 -11.68 -7.36 -13.47
CA ALA A 122 -11.42 -6.79 -12.15
C ALA A 122 -12.65 -6.83 -11.24
N LEU A 123 -13.82 -6.51 -11.76
CA LEU A 123 -15.10 -6.61 -11.03
C LEU A 123 -15.39 -8.06 -10.65
N ARG A 124 -15.25 -9.01 -11.60
CA ARG A 124 -15.44 -10.45 -11.35
C ARG A 124 -14.53 -10.97 -10.23
N ARG A 125 -13.27 -10.53 -10.19
CA ARG A 125 -12.31 -10.89 -9.12
C ARG A 125 -12.69 -10.25 -7.79
N GLY A 126 -13.10 -8.99 -7.82
CA GLY A 126 -13.61 -8.28 -6.63
C GLY A 126 -14.76 -9.01 -5.96
N GLU A 127 -15.76 -9.42 -6.73
CA GLU A 127 -16.91 -10.22 -6.25
C GLU A 127 -16.44 -11.55 -5.63
N ALA A 128 -15.53 -12.25 -6.29
CA ALA A 128 -14.99 -13.51 -5.78
C ALA A 128 -14.20 -13.34 -4.47
N PHE A 129 -13.45 -12.25 -4.32
CA PHE A 129 -12.70 -11.94 -3.10
C PHE A 129 -13.65 -11.59 -1.94
N LEU A 130 -14.70 -10.82 -2.19
CA LEU A 130 -15.74 -10.53 -1.19
C LEU A 130 -16.48 -11.80 -0.77
N THR A 131 -16.80 -12.68 -1.73
CA THR A 131 -17.39 -13.99 -1.44
C THR A 131 -16.45 -14.87 -0.60
N ALA A 132 -15.13 -14.73 -0.76
CA ALA A 132 -14.13 -15.41 0.05
C ALA A 132 -13.97 -14.80 1.46
N GLY A 133 -14.65 -13.68 1.75
CA GLY A 133 -14.70 -13.03 3.05
C GLY A 133 -13.78 -11.82 3.20
N ALA A 134 -13.24 -11.26 2.11
CA ALA A 134 -12.48 -10.00 2.18
C ALA A 134 -13.34 -8.87 2.76
N ASP A 135 -12.74 -8.06 3.64
CA ASP A 135 -13.43 -6.97 4.33
C ASP A 135 -13.40 -5.66 3.51
N ILE A 136 -12.35 -5.48 2.72
CA ILE A 136 -12.07 -4.27 1.95
C ILE A 136 -11.65 -4.66 0.55
N LEU A 137 -12.12 -3.94 -0.47
CA LEU A 137 -11.78 -4.21 -1.86
C LEU A 137 -10.90 -3.09 -2.44
N PHE A 138 -9.87 -3.52 -3.17
CA PHE A 138 -8.97 -2.63 -3.88
C PHE A 138 -8.82 -3.08 -5.34
N ILE A 139 -9.43 -2.34 -6.27
CA ILE A 139 -9.22 -2.51 -7.71
C ILE A 139 -8.15 -1.52 -8.16
N GLU A 140 -6.97 -2.04 -8.52
CA GLU A 140 -5.80 -1.24 -8.87
C GLU A 140 -5.94 -0.60 -10.25
N ALA A 141 -5.57 0.68 -10.33
CA ALA A 141 -5.42 1.46 -11.55
C ALA A 141 -6.68 1.55 -12.44
N PRO A 142 -7.86 1.92 -11.90
CA PRO A 142 -8.96 2.37 -12.75
C PRO A 142 -8.48 3.57 -13.58
N GLN A 143 -8.87 3.64 -14.87
CA GLN A 143 -8.26 4.58 -15.82
C GLN A 143 -9.09 5.84 -16.05
N SER A 144 -10.26 5.94 -15.45
CA SER A 144 -11.12 7.12 -15.53
C SER A 144 -12.05 7.24 -14.32
N ILE A 145 -12.66 8.40 -14.16
CA ILE A 145 -13.69 8.65 -13.14
C ILE A 145 -14.91 7.77 -13.39
N GLU A 146 -15.25 7.52 -14.66
CA GLU A 146 -16.35 6.64 -15.05
C GLU A 146 -16.10 5.21 -14.57
N GLU A 147 -14.87 4.69 -14.70
CA GLU A 147 -14.52 3.37 -14.17
C GLU A 147 -14.64 3.32 -12.65
N MET A 148 -14.19 4.36 -11.95
CA MET A 148 -14.34 4.47 -10.50
C MET A 148 -15.81 4.48 -10.08
N THR A 149 -16.66 5.19 -10.84
CA THR A 149 -18.12 5.20 -10.63
C THR A 149 -18.74 3.81 -10.85
N ILE A 150 -18.31 3.10 -11.89
CA ILE A 150 -18.77 1.73 -12.16
C ILE A 150 -18.38 0.80 -11.00
N ILE A 151 -17.14 0.88 -10.51
CA ILE A 151 -16.66 0.10 -9.36
C ILE A 151 -17.54 0.36 -8.13
N LYS A 152 -17.82 1.63 -7.82
CA LYS A 152 -18.68 1.96 -6.67
C LYS A 152 -20.10 1.47 -6.83
N ASN A 153 -20.66 1.55 -8.02
CA ASN A 153 -22.02 1.07 -8.29
C ASN A 153 -22.11 -0.46 -8.21
N GLU A 154 -21.06 -1.20 -8.58
CA GLU A 154 -21.00 -2.65 -8.44
C GLU A 154 -20.88 -3.09 -6.97
N PHE A 155 -20.17 -2.31 -6.15
CA PHE A 155 -19.91 -2.62 -4.75
C PHE A 155 -20.39 -1.49 -3.81
N PRO A 156 -21.72 -1.22 -3.76
CA PRO A 156 -22.25 -0.04 -3.07
C PRO A 156 -22.03 -0.03 -1.55
N ASP A 157 -21.98 -1.21 -0.92
CA ASP A 157 -21.87 -1.39 0.54
C ASP A 157 -20.46 -1.80 0.99
N VAL A 158 -19.49 -1.85 0.06
CA VAL A 158 -18.13 -2.28 0.32
C VAL A 158 -17.23 -1.08 0.59
N VAL A 159 -16.31 -1.23 1.54
CA VAL A 159 -15.21 -0.28 1.74
C VAL A 159 -14.23 -0.40 0.57
N LEU A 160 -14.04 0.70 -0.15
CA LEU A 160 -13.20 0.76 -1.35
C LEU A 160 -11.94 1.58 -1.12
N VAL A 161 -10.84 1.10 -1.69
CA VAL A 161 -9.53 1.77 -1.68
C VAL A 161 -9.28 2.47 -3.01
N ALA A 162 -8.90 3.76 -2.98
CA ALA A 162 -8.39 4.51 -4.12
C ALA A 162 -6.89 4.75 -3.97
N ASN A 163 -6.13 4.47 -5.02
CA ASN A 163 -4.68 4.65 -5.06
C ASN A 163 -4.30 5.81 -5.97
N MET A 164 -3.87 6.93 -5.38
CA MET A 164 -3.55 8.18 -6.06
C MET A 164 -2.04 8.31 -6.24
N VAL A 165 -1.52 7.75 -7.33
CA VAL A 165 -0.09 7.76 -7.67
C VAL A 165 0.20 8.89 -8.64
N GLU A 166 1.13 9.77 -8.30
CA GLU A 166 1.59 10.86 -9.16
C GLU A 166 2.21 10.29 -10.46
N GLY A 167 1.67 10.70 -11.61
CA GLY A 167 2.08 10.19 -12.91
C GLY A 167 1.61 8.76 -13.22
N GLY A 168 0.71 8.22 -12.40
CA GLY A 168 0.09 6.89 -12.60
C GLY A 168 -0.99 6.87 -13.68
N LYS A 169 -1.69 5.75 -13.80
CA LYS A 169 -2.76 5.53 -14.79
C LYS A 169 -4.12 6.07 -14.34
N THR A 170 -4.34 6.16 -13.03
CA THR A 170 -5.58 6.67 -12.44
C THR A 170 -5.54 8.20 -12.39
N PRO A 171 -6.62 8.91 -12.75
CA PRO A 171 -6.73 10.34 -12.53
C PRO A 171 -6.52 10.69 -11.06
N VAL A 172 -5.62 11.62 -10.75
CA VAL A 172 -5.36 12.04 -9.37
C VAL A 172 -6.46 13.01 -8.93
N LEU A 173 -7.27 12.60 -7.97
CA LEU A 173 -8.38 13.37 -7.41
C LEU A 173 -8.08 13.85 -5.99
N GLY A 174 -8.83 14.87 -5.56
CA GLY A 174 -8.86 15.33 -4.18
C GLY A 174 -9.56 14.35 -3.24
N VAL A 175 -9.32 14.47 -1.95
CA VAL A 175 -9.94 13.58 -0.94
C VAL A 175 -11.47 13.74 -0.94
N ASN A 176 -11.98 14.96 -1.10
CA ASN A 176 -13.42 15.22 -1.15
C ASN A 176 -14.06 14.59 -2.39
N ASP A 177 -13.44 14.73 -3.56
CA ASP A 177 -13.93 14.12 -4.81
C ASP A 177 -14.00 12.59 -4.70
N LEU A 178 -12.99 11.97 -4.05
CA LEU A 178 -12.96 10.52 -3.82
C LEU A 178 -14.02 10.08 -2.82
N ALA A 179 -14.27 10.86 -1.78
CA ALA A 179 -15.34 10.59 -0.81
C ALA A 179 -16.72 10.70 -1.48
N ASP A 180 -16.95 11.70 -2.33
CA ASP A 180 -18.18 11.87 -3.12
C ASP A 180 -18.39 10.71 -4.11
N LEU A 181 -17.30 10.16 -4.67
CA LEU A 181 -17.32 8.95 -5.48
C LEU A 181 -17.53 7.67 -4.66
N GLY A 182 -17.47 7.74 -3.32
CA GLY A 182 -17.72 6.63 -2.41
C GLY A 182 -16.50 5.77 -2.08
N PHE A 183 -15.28 6.31 -2.21
CA PHE A 183 -14.05 5.66 -1.75
C PHE A 183 -13.72 6.13 -0.33
N GLN A 184 -13.55 5.19 0.59
CA GLN A 184 -13.34 5.48 2.01
C GLN A 184 -11.87 5.49 2.41
N ILE A 185 -11.01 4.78 1.68
CA ILE A 185 -9.58 4.71 1.93
C ILE A 185 -8.83 5.29 0.73
N VAL A 186 -7.94 6.25 0.98
CA VAL A 186 -7.13 6.90 -0.06
C VAL A 186 -5.65 6.68 0.22
N LEU A 187 -4.96 6.02 -0.70
CA LEU A 187 -3.52 5.82 -0.63
C LEU A 187 -2.78 6.91 -1.42
N ARG A 188 -1.69 7.39 -0.87
CA ARG A 188 -0.69 8.27 -1.49
C ARG A 188 0.69 7.62 -1.36
N PRO A 189 0.95 6.52 -2.07
CA PRO A 189 2.03 5.58 -1.72
C PRO A 189 3.43 6.12 -1.98
N VAL A 190 3.59 7.04 -2.92
CA VAL A 190 4.91 7.52 -3.35
C VAL A 190 5.14 9.01 -3.11
N THR A 191 4.11 9.79 -2.78
CA THR A 191 4.19 11.26 -2.62
C THR A 191 5.32 11.67 -1.67
N ALA A 192 5.34 11.12 -0.46
CA ALA A 192 6.37 11.43 0.53
C ALA A 192 7.75 10.95 0.07
N LEU A 193 7.85 9.74 -0.50
CA LEU A 193 9.10 9.18 -0.99
C LEU A 193 9.70 10.03 -2.12
N LEU A 194 8.89 10.44 -3.08
CA LEU A 194 9.34 11.30 -4.19
C LEU A 194 9.76 12.69 -3.70
N SER A 195 9.02 13.26 -2.74
CA SER A 195 9.31 14.57 -2.15
C SER A 195 10.64 14.54 -1.40
N VAL A 196 10.86 13.59 -0.49
CA VAL A 196 12.11 13.48 0.26
C VAL A 196 13.30 13.17 -0.65
N SER A 197 13.09 12.32 -1.67
CA SER A 197 14.15 12.00 -2.64
C SER A 197 14.59 13.25 -3.42
N ARG A 198 13.66 14.10 -3.83
CA ARG A 198 13.97 15.38 -4.48
C ARG A 198 14.73 16.31 -3.55
N ALA A 199 14.29 16.46 -2.31
CA ALA A 199 14.96 17.29 -1.31
C ALA A 199 16.40 16.83 -1.05
N LEU A 200 16.62 15.53 -0.90
CA LEU A 200 17.95 14.94 -0.73
C LEU A 200 18.85 15.17 -1.97
N GLN A 201 18.31 14.97 -3.19
CA GLN A 201 19.07 15.26 -4.42
C GLN A 201 19.53 16.72 -4.48
N GLN A 202 18.64 17.65 -4.18
CA GLN A 202 18.96 19.08 -4.18
C GLN A 202 20.01 19.40 -3.13
N CYS A 203 19.86 18.90 -1.92
CA CYS A 203 20.80 19.09 -0.82
C CYS A 203 22.21 18.58 -1.19
N TYR A 204 22.33 17.33 -1.60
CA TYR A 204 23.62 16.74 -1.94
C TYR A 204 24.26 17.35 -3.19
N SER A 205 23.47 17.76 -4.20
CA SER A 205 23.99 18.47 -5.36
C SER A 205 24.58 19.84 -4.99
N ALA A 206 23.92 20.58 -4.10
CA ALA A 206 24.43 21.86 -3.59
C ALA A 206 25.74 21.66 -2.80
N LEU A 207 25.77 20.69 -1.89
CA LEU A 207 26.98 20.37 -1.12
C LEU A 207 28.17 19.96 -2.02
N ALA A 208 27.91 19.13 -3.03
CA ALA A 208 28.94 18.70 -3.97
C ALA A 208 29.47 19.83 -4.86
N GLY A 209 28.60 20.78 -5.23
CA GLY A 209 28.97 21.90 -6.12
C GLY A 209 29.63 23.07 -5.39
N THR A 210 29.06 23.53 -4.30
CA THR A 210 29.48 24.77 -3.60
C THR A 210 30.10 24.54 -2.21
N GLY A 211 30.00 23.31 -1.69
CA GLY A 211 30.38 22.98 -0.30
C GLY A 211 29.43 23.57 0.76
N LYS A 212 28.30 24.16 0.33
CA LYS A 212 27.29 24.76 1.21
C LYS A 212 25.94 24.09 0.99
N ALA A 213 25.21 23.86 2.07
CA ALA A 213 23.80 23.45 1.99
C ALA A 213 22.97 24.54 1.28
N GLN A 214 21.77 24.17 0.86
CA GLN A 214 20.73 25.12 0.43
C GLN A 214 20.52 26.23 1.48
N GLN A 215 19.77 27.28 1.10
CA GLN A 215 19.49 28.38 2.01
C GLN A 215 18.94 27.86 3.34
N THR A 216 19.51 28.32 4.45
CA THR A 216 19.14 27.91 5.81
C THR A 216 17.66 28.06 6.13
N SER A 217 16.93 28.93 5.41
CA SER A 217 15.48 29.13 5.53
C SER A 217 14.63 27.95 5.02
N GLU A 218 15.22 27.01 4.30
CA GLU A 218 14.55 25.80 3.77
C GLU A 218 14.84 24.54 4.60
N LEU A 219 15.66 24.68 5.66
CA LEU A 219 16.00 23.59 6.55
C LEU A 219 15.24 23.77 7.88
N LEU A 220 14.87 22.66 8.51
CA LEU A 220 14.41 22.69 9.89
C LEU A 220 15.54 23.23 10.78
N THR A 221 15.19 24.00 11.78
CA THR A 221 16.10 24.32 12.88
C THR A 221 16.37 23.08 13.74
N PHE A 222 17.41 23.12 14.55
CA PHE A 222 17.70 22.02 15.49
C PHE A 222 16.55 21.81 16.48
N ASP A 223 15.91 22.88 16.94
CA ASP A 223 14.81 22.81 17.88
C ASP A 223 13.58 22.18 17.23
N GLU A 224 13.18 22.63 16.02
CA GLU A 224 12.08 22.02 15.26
C GLU A 224 12.32 20.53 14.97
N TYR A 225 13.57 20.14 14.68
CA TYR A 225 13.91 18.74 14.44
C TYR A 225 13.84 17.93 15.75
N ASN A 226 14.36 18.46 16.86
CA ASN A 226 14.31 17.82 18.16
C ASN A 226 12.86 17.64 18.66
N ASP A 227 12.01 18.63 18.44
CA ASP A 227 10.58 18.53 18.76
C ASP A 227 9.90 17.45 17.92
N LEU A 228 10.23 17.40 16.60
CA LEU A 228 9.69 16.41 15.67
C LEU A 228 10.01 14.96 16.07
N ILE A 229 11.23 14.73 16.61
CA ILE A 229 11.67 13.38 17.04
C ILE A 229 11.38 13.08 18.51
N GLY A 230 10.68 13.97 19.22
CA GLY A 230 10.24 13.74 20.60
C GLY A 230 11.36 13.83 21.64
N LEU A 231 12.32 14.74 21.49
CA LEU A 231 13.42 14.92 22.47
C LEU A 231 12.89 15.16 23.87
N SER A 232 11.74 15.85 24.02
CA SER A 232 11.09 16.12 25.32
C SER A 232 10.69 14.85 26.08
N ASP A 233 10.49 13.73 25.42
CA ASP A 233 10.12 12.47 26.04
C ASP A 233 11.31 11.79 26.77
N TYR A 234 12.51 12.30 26.56
CA TYR A 234 13.75 11.78 27.12
C TYR A 234 14.44 12.73 28.10
N THR A 235 13.92 13.92 28.28
CA THR A 235 14.45 14.97 29.17
C THR A 235 13.44 15.43 30.20
#